data_ec7b74a109b18bb9b2d4581023009095
#
_entry.id   ec7b74a109b18bb9b2d4581023009095
#
_cell.length_a   1.000
_cell.length_b   1.000
_cell.length_c   1.000
_cell.angle_alpha   90.00
_cell.angle_beta   90.00
_cell.angle_gamma   90.00
#
_symmetry.space_group_name_H-M   'P 1'
#
loop_
_entity.id
_entity.type
_entity.pdbx_description
1 polymer ?
#
loop_
_entity_poly.entity_id
_entity_poly.type
_entity_poly.pdbx_seq_one_letter_code
_entity_poly.pdbx_strand_id
1 'polypeptide(L)'
;YGVVVTDDQNRISSFQEKPSVDEALSDTINTGIYIFEPEIFEHIPSGQSFDIGSDLFPKLAELGAPFYAIPMDFEWVDIGKVPDYWQAIRSVLMGDVRQVGIPGKEVLPGVYTGLNVAANWDKINVSGPVYVGGMTKIEDGATIIGPTMIGPSCHICEGAVIDNSIIFDYSRIGAGVQLVEKLVFGRYCVG
;
A
#
# COMPACT_ATOMS: atom_id res chain seq x y z
N TYR A 1 -4.62 -9.60 -13.08
CA TYR A 1 -5.85 -8.92 -12.63
C TYR A 1 -7.04 -9.44 -13.40
N GLY A 2 -8.25 -9.31 -12.85
CA GLY A 2 -9.47 -9.53 -13.60
C GLY A 2 -9.63 -8.43 -14.65
N VAL A 3 -10.00 -8.79 -15.87
CA VAL A 3 -10.28 -7.86 -16.99
C VAL A 3 -11.78 -7.76 -17.21
N VAL A 4 -12.26 -6.54 -17.40
CA VAL A 4 -13.70 -6.23 -17.51
C VAL A 4 -13.99 -5.67 -18.90
N VAL A 5 -15.01 -6.21 -19.55
CA VAL A 5 -15.54 -5.67 -20.81
C VAL A 5 -16.93 -5.12 -20.56
N THR A 6 -17.18 -3.87 -20.94
CA THR A 6 -18.47 -3.20 -20.77
C THR A 6 -19.05 -2.76 -22.11
N ASP A 7 -20.36 -2.56 -22.11
CA ASP A 7 -21.05 -1.84 -23.19
C ASP A 7 -21.03 -0.31 -22.94
N ASP A 8 -21.68 0.44 -23.84
CA ASP A 8 -21.78 1.91 -23.80
C ASP A 8 -22.54 2.44 -22.56
N GLN A 9 -23.22 1.58 -21.83
CA GLN A 9 -23.94 1.91 -20.59
C GLN A 9 -23.20 1.45 -19.34
N ASN A 10 -21.92 1.07 -19.48
CA ASN A 10 -21.09 0.50 -18.41
C ASN A 10 -21.59 -0.83 -17.85
N ARG A 11 -22.50 -1.53 -18.54
CA ARG A 11 -22.91 -2.87 -18.16
C ARG A 11 -21.82 -3.86 -18.53
N ILE A 12 -21.49 -4.76 -17.62
CA ILE A 12 -20.46 -5.77 -17.86
C ILE A 12 -21.03 -6.85 -18.79
N SER A 13 -20.41 -7.01 -19.94
CA SER A 13 -20.72 -8.02 -20.95
C SER A 13 -19.82 -9.25 -20.86
N SER A 14 -18.60 -9.08 -20.31
CA SER A 14 -17.65 -10.17 -20.10
C SER A 14 -16.71 -9.85 -18.94
N PHE A 15 -16.31 -10.90 -18.21
CA PHE A 15 -15.31 -10.85 -17.15
C PHE A 15 -14.30 -11.97 -17.37
N GLN A 16 -13.01 -11.63 -17.37
CA GLN A 16 -11.91 -12.58 -17.50
C GLN A 16 -11.05 -12.53 -16.25
N GLU A 17 -10.88 -13.65 -15.56
CA GLU A 17 -10.00 -13.73 -14.40
C GLU A 17 -8.56 -14.04 -14.84
N LYS A 18 -7.65 -13.10 -14.62
CA LYS A 18 -6.21 -13.20 -14.92
C LYS A 18 -5.89 -13.74 -16.32
N PRO A 19 -6.47 -13.17 -17.40
CA PRO A 19 -6.09 -13.58 -18.75
C PRO A 19 -4.60 -13.27 -19.01
N SER A 20 -4.02 -13.95 -19.98
CA SER A 20 -2.71 -13.52 -20.51
C SER A 20 -2.87 -12.18 -21.26
N VAL A 21 -1.78 -11.46 -21.46
CA VAL A 21 -1.80 -10.14 -22.13
C VAL A 21 -2.42 -10.25 -23.53
N ASP A 22 -2.12 -11.34 -24.24
CA ASP A 22 -2.62 -11.56 -25.61
C ASP A 22 -4.11 -11.98 -25.66
N GLU A 23 -4.67 -12.44 -24.54
CA GLU A 23 -6.07 -12.87 -24.42
C GLU A 23 -6.97 -11.81 -23.77
N ALA A 24 -6.39 -10.75 -23.23
CA ALA A 24 -7.15 -9.68 -22.58
C ALA A 24 -8.04 -8.95 -23.59
N LEU A 25 -9.34 -8.90 -23.30
CA LEU A 25 -10.33 -8.30 -24.18
C LEU A 25 -10.51 -6.80 -23.96
N SER A 26 -9.87 -6.23 -22.93
CA SER A 26 -9.98 -4.82 -22.58
C SER A 26 -8.77 -4.39 -21.71
N ASP A 27 -8.56 -3.08 -21.63
CA ASP A 27 -7.56 -2.45 -20.73
C ASP A 27 -8.15 -2.14 -19.34
N THR A 28 -9.44 -2.36 -19.14
CA THR A 28 -10.13 -2.08 -17.88
C THR A 28 -9.94 -3.25 -16.94
N ILE A 29 -9.35 -2.96 -15.77
CA ILE A 29 -9.09 -3.96 -14.74
C ILE A 29 -10.05 -3.85 -13.57
N ASN A 30 -10.32 -4.98 -12.96
CA ASN A 30 -11.06 -5.08 -11.72
C ASN A 30 -10.17 -4.67 -10.53
N THR A 31 -10.59 -3.68 -9.78
CA THR A 31 -9.85 -3.13 -8.63
C THR A 31 -10.21 -3.77 -7.29
N GLY A 32 -11.17 -4.69 -7.26
CA GLY A 32 -11.60 -5.37 -6.03
C GLY A 32 -12.54 -4.55 -5.13
N ILE A 33 -13.14 -3.48 -5.65
CA ILE A 33 -14.10 -2.65 -4.90
C ILE A 33 -15.50 -2.90 -5.45
N TYR A 34 -16.39 -3.42 -4.61
CA TYR A 34 -17.74 -3.83 -5.03
C TYR A 34 -18.82 -3.29 -4.12
N ILE A 35 -19.97 -2.99 -4.71
CA ILE A 35 -21.23 -2.70 -4.01
C ILE A 35 -22.28 -3.63 -4.58
N PHE A 36 -22.91 -4.45 -3.75
CA PHE A 36 -23.91 -5.42 -4.14
C PHE A 36 -25.23 -5.19 -3.39
N GLU A 37 -26.31 -5.45 -4.10
CA GLU A 37 -27.60 -5.67 -3.44
C GLU A 37 -27.62 -7.06 -2.77
N PRO A 38 -28.43 -7.26 -1.70
CA PRO A 38 -28.46 -8.54 -0.97
C PRO A 38 -28.77 -9.77 -1.82
N GLU A 39 -29.48 -9.60 -2.91
CA GLU A 39 -29.84 -10.66 -3.86
C GLU A 39 -28.63 -11.37 -4.45
N ILE A 40 -27.45 -10.76 -4.39
CA ILE A 40 -26.20 -11.38 -4.83
C ILE A 40 -25.92 -12.72 -4.14
N PHE A 41 -26.35 -12.87 -2.89
CA PHE A 41 -26.17 -14.09 -2.13
C PHE A 41 -26.96 -15.30 -2.65
N GLU A 42 -27.99 -15.09 -3.48
CA GLU A 42 -28.72 -16.16 -4.16
C GLU A 42 -27.85 -16.85 -5.25
N HIS A 43 -26.83 -16.15 -5.72
CA HIS A 43 -25.89 -16.68 -6.69
C HIS A 43 -24.66 -17.36 -6.07
N ILE A 44 -24.49 -17.23 -4.76
CA ILE A 44 -23.33 -17.77 -4.01
C ILE A 44 -23.78 -19.02 -3.24
N PRO A 45 -23.31 -20.19 -3.59
CA PRO A 45 -23.69 -21.43 -2.90
C PRO A 45 -23.09 -21.49 -1.49
N SER A 46 -23.90 -21.95 -0.53
CA SER A 46 -23.47 -22.07 0.84
C SER A 46 -22.61 -23.35 1.06
N GLY A 47 -21.63 -23.27 1.98
CA GLY A 47 -20.87 -24.43 2.46
C GLY A 47 -19.80 -24.97 1.52
N GLN A 48 -19.46 -24.27 0.45
CA GLN A 48 -18.36 -24.63 -0.44
C GLN A 48 -17.49 -23.41 -0.77
N SER A 49 -16.26 -23.67 -1.25
CA SER A 49 -15.39 -22.62 -1.77
C SER A 49 -16.00 -22.01 -3.03
N PHE A 50 -16.04 -20.69 -3.09
CA PHE A 50 -16.61 -19.94 -4.21
C PHE A 50 -15.86 -18.63 -4.34
N ASP A 51 -15.30 -18.36 -5.50
CA ASP A 51 -14.51 -17.15 -5.79
C ASP A 51 -15.34 -16.15 -6.60
N ILE A 52 -15.28 -14.88 -6.18
CA ILE A 52 -16.06 -13.81 -6.82
C ILE A 52 -15.60 -13.58 -8.26
N GLY A 53 -14.30 -13.60 -8.51
CA GLY A 53 -13.73 -13.32 -9.83
C GLY A 53 -13.93 -14.45 -10.82
N SER A 54 -13.63 -15.69 -10.42
CA SER A 54 -13.68 -16.84 -11.30
C SER A 54 -15.04 -17.51 -11.41
N ASP A 55 -15.89 -17.43 -10.38
CA ASP A 55 -17.16 -18.13 -10.34
C ASP A 55 -18.37 -17.19 -10.47
N LEU A 56 -18.41 -16.09 -9.69
CA LEU A 56 -19.60 -15.21 -9.67
C LEU A 56 -19.70 -14.29 -10.89
N PHE A 57 -18.63 -13.56 -11.20
CA PHE A 57 -18.69 -12.52 -12.22
C PHE A 57 -18.94 -13.06 -13.63
N PRO A 58 -18.29 -14.15 -14.08
CA PRO A 58 -18.63 -14.77 -15.35
C PRO A 58 -20.11 -15.20 -15.40
N LYS A 59 -20.61 -15.83 -14.32
CA LYS A 59 -22.01 -16.23 -14.22
C LYS A 59 -23.00 -15.06 -14.31
N LEU A 60 -22.73 -13.94 -13.64
CA LEU A 60 -23.58 -12.75 -13.72
C LEU A 60 -23.58 -12.15 -15.13
N ALA A 61 -22.43 -12.14 -15.81
CA ALA A 61 -22.33 -11.68 -17.18
C ALA A 61 -23.14 -12.59 -18.14
N GLU A 62 -23.02 -13.92 -18.03
CA GLU A 62 -23.78 -14.90 -18.82
C GLU A 62 -25.29 -14.77 -18.61
N LEU A 63 -25.73 -14.57 -17.37
CA LEU A 63 -27.15 -14.37 -17.03
C LEU A 63 -27.69 -13.03 -17.51
N GLY A 64 -26.83 -12.13 -17.98
CA GLY A 64 -27.21 -10.77 -18.32
C GLY A 64 -27.78 -10.01 -17.11
N ALA A 65 -27.29 -10.29 -15.90
CA ALA A 65 -27.69 -9.60 -14.67
C ALA A 65 -27.45 -8.08 -14.76
N PRO A 66 -28.10 -7.24 -13.96
CA PRO A 66 -27.80 -5.81 -13.85
C PRO A 66 -26.47 -5.61 -13.13
N PHE A 67 -25.37 -5.89 -13.83
CA PHE A 67 -24.00 -5.87 -13.35
C PHE A 67 -23.21 -4.82 -14.10
N TYR A 68 -22.68 -3.81 -13.40
CA TYR A 68 -22.08 -2.62 -13.98
C TYR A 68 -20.67 -2.39 -13.44
N ALA A 69 -19.80 -1.86 -14.28
CA ALA A 69 -18.51 -1.32 -13.87
C ALA A 69 -18.56 0.22 -13.93
N ILE A 70 -17.93 0.85 -12.95
CA ILE A 70 -17.75 2.30 -12.95
C ILE A 70 -16.26 2.57 -13.25
N PRO A 71 -15.91 2.96 -14.49
CA PRO A 71 -14.53 3.32 -14.79
C PRO A 71 -14.17 4.60 -14.04
N MET A 72 -13.04 4.55 -13.34
CA MET A 72 -12.54 5.66 -12.55
C MET A 72 -11.04 5.80 -12.79
N ASP A 73 -10.58 7.04 -12.91
CA ASP A 73 -9.16 7.36 -12.99
C ASP A 73 -8.65 7.72 -11.58
N PHE A 74 -7.92 6.81 -10.97
CA PHE A 74 -7.31 6.99 -9.64
C PHE A 74 -6.07 6.12 -9.49
N GLU A 75 -5.20 6.52 -8.57
CA GLU A 75 -4.04 5.72 -8.21
C GLU A 75 -4.49 4.46 -7.47
N TRP A 76 -4.16 3.31 -8.04
CA TRP A 76 -4.48 2.00 -7.47
C TRP A 76 -3.27 1.07 -7.51
N VAL A 77 -3.01 0.39 -6.42
CA VAL A 77 -1.90 -0.58 -6.29
C VAL A 77 -2.42 -1.82 -5.57
N ASP A 78 -2.21 -2.98 -6.18
CA ASP A 78 -2.42 -4.26 -5.53
C ASP A 78 -1.19 -4.63 -4.70
N ILE A 79 -1.34 -4.61 -3.37
CA ILE A 79 -0.25 -4.93 -2.42
C ILE A 79 -0.23 -6.44 -2.16
N GLY A 80 0.17 -7.22 -3.16
CA GLY A 80 0.28 -8.67 -3.07
C GLY A 80 1.65 -9.19 -2.64
N LYS A 81 2.70 -8.37 -2.75
CA LYS A 81 4.09 -8.75 -2.48
C LYS A 81 4.84 -7.63 -1.77
N VAL A 82 5.96 -7.97 -1.13
CA VAL A 82 6.82 -6.98 -0.45
C VAL A 82 7.28 -5.84 -1.36
N PRO A 83 7.71 -6.09 -2.62
CA PRO A 83 8.06 -5.00 -3.53
C PRO A 83 6.91 -4.04 -3.83
N ASP A 84 5.67 -4.54 -3.96
CA ASP A 84 4.49 -3.71 -4.23
C ASP A 84 4.19 -2.79 -3.03
N TYR A 85 4.27 -3.34 -1.81
CA TYR A 85 4.15 -2.56 -0.57
C TYR A 85 5.22 -1.47 -0.47
N TRP A 86 6.47 -1.82 -0.75
CA TRP A 86 7.58 -0.88 -0.79
C TRP A 86 7.32 0.27 -1.76
N GLN A 87 6.93 -0.07 -2.98
CA GLN A 87 6.64 0.94 -4.01
C GLN A 87 5.47 1.84 -3.60
N ALA A 88 4.40 1.28 -3.02
CA ALA A 88 3.25 2.05 -2.56
C ALA A 88 3.64 3.08 -1.49
N ILE A 89 4.42 2.68 -0.48
CA ILE A 89 4.92 3.60 0.56
C ILE A 89 5.81 4.69 -0.03
N ARG A 90 6.71 4.35 -0.95
CA ARG A 90 7.56 5.32 -1.64
C ARG A 90 6.74 6.35 -2.41
N SER A 91 5.76 5.90 -3.19
CA SER A 91 4.91 6.79 -3.98
C SER A 91 4.14 7.77 -3.09
N VAL A 92 3.65 7.33 -1.92
CA VAL A 92 3.02 8.24 -0.94
C VAL A 92 4.04 9.24 -0.38
N LEU A 93 5.22 8.80 0.03
CA LEU A 93 6.26 9.67 0.60
C LEU A 93 6.78 10.69 -0.42
N MET A 94 6.91 10.30 -1.69
CA MET A 94 7.33 11.18 -2.79
C MET A 94 6.23 12.15 -3.24
N GLY A 95 4.98 11.97 -2.79
CA GLY A 95 3.85 12.81 -3.16
C GLY A 95 3.25 12.45 -4.54
N ASP A 96 3.56 11.28 -5.07
CA ASP A 96 3.03 10.82 -6.36
C ASP A 96 1.53 10.47 -6.26
N VAL A 97 1.05 10.10 -5.08
CA VAL A 97 -0.36 9.77 -4.80
C VAL A 97 -1.11 11.01 -4.34
N ARG A 98 -1.85 11.64 -5.24
CA ARG A 98 -2.45 12.98 -5.03
C ARG A 98 -3.51 13.03 -3.93
N GLN A 99 -4.24 11.94 -3.69
CA GLN A 99 -5.35 11.88 -2.73
C GLN A 99 -4.90 11.52 -1.31
N VAL A 100 -3.63 11.18 -1.11
CA VAL A 100 -3.09 10.73 0.16
C VAL A 100 -1.98 11.69 0.60
N GLY A 101 -2.21 12.38 1.71
CA GLY A 101 -1.16 13.19 2.35
C GLY A 101 -0.36 12.38 3.36
N ILE A 102 0.90 12.73 3.57
CA ILE A 102 1.70 12.15 4.66
C ILE A 102 1.08 12.62 5.99
N PRO A 103 0.71 11.71 6.90
CA PRO A 103 0.08 12.09 8.16
C PRO A 103 1.06 12.81 9.09
N GLY A 104 0.51 13.55 10.06
CA GLY A 104 1.30 14.19 11.11
C GLY A 104 1.71 15.63 10.80
N LYS A 105 2.82 16.07 11.41
CA LYS A 105 3.32 17.44 11.31
C LYS A 105 4.68 17.45 10.61
N GLU A 106 4.87 18.32 9.66
CA GLU A 106 6.17 18.59 9.09
C GLU A 106 7.03 19.35 10.11
N VAL A 107 8.16 18.78 10.50
CA VAL A 107 9.09 19.34 11.50
C VAL A 107 10.37 19.92 10.88
N LEU A 108 10.77 19.38 9.73
CA LEU A 108 11.82 19.88 8.85
C LEU A 108 11.36 19.68 7.40
N PRO A 109 11.97 20.33 6.41
CA PRO A 109 11.57 20.16 5.00
C PRO A 109 11.55 18.69 4.58
N GLY A 110 10.36 18.18 4.22
CA GLY A 110 10.15 16.78 3.83
C GLY A 110 10.22 15.77 4.97
N VAL A 111 10.27 16.20 6.25
CA VAL A 111 10.28 15.30 7.41
C VAL A 111 9.01 15.47 8.22
N TYR A 112 8.19 14.42 8.25
CA TYR A 112 6.89 14.40 8.92
C TYR A 112 6.92 13.49 10.15
N THR A 113 6.25 13.92 11.21
CA THR A 113 6.19 13.16 12.45
C THR A 113 4.78 12.99 12.98
N GLY A 114 4.50 11.81 13.53
CA GLY A 114 3.35 11.60 14.39
C GLY A 114 3.51 12.29 15.75
N LEU A 115 2.56 12.06 16.66
CA LEU A 115 2.55 12.66 17.99
C LEU A 115 3.67 12.10 18.87
N ASN A 116 4.25 12.97 19.73
CA ASN A 116 5.21 12.58 20.77
C ASN A 116 6.46 11.85 20.25
N VAL A 117 6.97 12.23 19.11
CA VAL A 117 8.29 11.75 18.65
C VAL A 117 9.37 12.43 19.50
N ALA A 118 10.25 11.62 20.11
CA ALA A 118 11.36 12.08 20.93
C ALA A 118 12.65 12.08 20.07
N ALA A 119 13.03 13.24 19.55
CA ALA A 119 14.21 13.41 18.70
C ALA A 119 14.82 14.79 18.92
N ASN A 120 16.14 14.88 18.93
CA ASN A 120 16.88 16.14 18.86
C ASN A 120 17.34 16.35 17.42
N TRP A 121 16.54 17.06 16.63
CA TRP A 121 16.76 17.22 15.19
C TRP A 121 18.08 17.92 14.84
N ASP A 122 18.64 18.72 15.75
CA ASP A 122 19.96 19.38 15.56
C ASP A 122 21.14 18.40 15.65
N LYS A 123 20.89 17.20 16.18
CA LYS A 123 21.91 16.14 16.35
C LYS A 123 21.67 14.90 15.51
N ILE A 124 20.64 14.91 14.69
CA ILE A 124 20.27 13.82 13.79
C ILE A 124 20.51 14.30 12.36
N ASN A 125 21.19 13.49 11.56
CA ASN A 125 21.33 13.76 10.14
C ASN A 125 20.09 13.21 9.41
N VAL A 126 19.22 14.09 8.93
CA VAL A 126 17.99 13.69 8.24
C VAL A 126 17.82 14.39 6.91
N SER A 127 17.40 13.63 5.89
CA SER A 127 17.07 14.13 4.54
C SER A 127 15.79 13.47 4.06
N GLY A 128 14.74 14.28 3.81
CA GLY A 128 13.42 13.81 3.37
C GLY A 128 13.38 13.24 1.94
N PRO A 129 12.26 12.62 1.55
CA PRO A 129 11.03 12.50 2.31
C PRO A 129 11.10 11.41 3.39
N VAL A 130 10.75 11.76 4.63
CA VAL A 130 10.77 10.85 5.78
C VAL A 130 9.48 10.98 6.58
N TYR A 131 8.90 9.85 6.97
CA TYR A 131 7.85 9.80 7.98
C TYR A 131 8.32 9.06 9.22
N VAL A 132 8.08 9.64 10.39
CA VAL A 132 8.35 9.03 11.70
C VAL A 132 7.06 8.91 12.50
N GLY A 133 6.63 7.70 12.77
CA GLY A 133 5.43 7.40 13.54
C GLY A 133 5.50 7.88 14.99
N GLY A 134 4.33 8.14 15.57
CA GLY A 134 4.21 8.66 16.93
C GLY A 134 4.87 7.79 18.00
N MET A 135 5.27 8.40 19.12
CA MET A 135 5.94 7.73 20.26
C MET A 135 7.31 7.11 19.92
N THR A 136 7.84 7.34 18.74
CA THR A 136 9.15 6.86 18.31
C THR A 136 10.26 7.71 18.95
N LYS A 137 11.31 7.05 19.43
CA LYS A 137 12.52 7.68 19.95
C LYS A 137 13.66 7.54 18.95
N ILE A 138 14.34 8.64 18.65
CA ILE A 138 15.55 8.65 17.82
C ILE A 138 16.67 9.27 18.65
N GLU A 139 17.76 8.52 18.83
CA GLU A 139 18.92 8.98 19.59
C GLU A 139 19.87 9.84 18.74
N ASP A 140 20.74 10.59 19.42
CA ASP A 140 21.71 11.48 18.80
C ASP A 140 22.63 10.72 17.83
N GLY A 141 23.09 11.39 16.77
CA GLY A 141 24.00 10.80 15.78
C GLY A 141 23.36 9.84 14.77
N ALA A 142 22.07 9.53 14.90
CA ALA A 142 21.37 8.74 13.90
C ALA A 142 21.33 9.46 12.53
N THR A 143 21.35 8.69 11.45
CA THR A 143 21.21 9.17 10.06
C THR A 143 19.99 8.54 9.43
N ILE A 144 19.08 9.37 8.89
CA ILE A 144 17.83 8.90 8.24
C ILE A 144 17.72 9.58 6.88
N ILE A 145 17.70 8.77 5.84
CA ILE A 145 17.66 9.24 4.45
C ILE A 145 16.39 8.70 3.79
N GLY A 146 15.64 9.61 3.16
CA GLY A 146 14.40 9.26 2.46
C GLY A 146 14.62 8.67 1.05
N PRO A 147 13.57 8.05 0.51
CA PRO A 147 12.25 7.86 1.10
C PRO A 147 12.23 6.79 2.19
N THR A 148 11.98 7.19 3.42
CA THR A 148 12.03 6.28 4.59
C THR A 148 10.77 6.44 5.45
N MET A 149 10.18 5.32 5.85
CA MET A 149 9.09 5.27 6.80
C MET A 149 9.54 4.55 8.08
N ILE A 150 9.37 5.20 9.22
CA ILE A 150 9.56 4.60 10.55
C ILE A 150 8.20 4.57 11.23
N GLY A 151 7.71 3.38 11.58
CA GLY A 151 6.45 3.17 12.27
C GLY A 151 6.43 3.72 13.69
N PRO A 152 5.27 3.73 14.34
CA PRO A 152 5.12 4.20 15.71
C PRO A 152 5.85 3.32 16.73
N SER A 153 6.18 3.93 17.87
CA SER A 153 6.80 3.26 19.02
C SER A 153 8.11 2.55 18.72
N CYS A 154 8.84 3.01 17.71
CA CYS A 154 10.17 2.51 17.40
C CYS A 154 11.24 3.15 18.27
N HIS A 155 12.41 2.50 18.37
CA HIS A 155 13.59 3.03 19.03
C HIS A 155 14.80 2.92 18.10
N ILE A 156 15.25 4.05 17.59
CA ILE A 156 16.43 4.16 16.73
C ILE A 156 17.58 4.61 17.61
N CYS A 157 18.56 3.73 17.81
CA CYS A 157 19.68 3.97 18.70
C CYS A 157 20.77 4.83 18.04
N GLU A 158 21.70 5.31 18.89
CA GLU A 158 22.79 6.20 18.52
C GLU A 158 23.57 5.71 17.29
N GLY A 159 23.84 6.59 16.35
CA GLY A 159 24.65 6.31 15.17
C GLY A 159 24.04 5.31 14.17
N ALA A 160 22.82 4.88 14.36
CA ALA A 160 22.14 4.03 13.37
C ALA A 160 21.90 4.78 12.06
N VAL A 161 22.04 4.08 10.94
CA VAL A 161 21.80 4.61 9.58
C VAL A 161 20.61 3.87 8.99
N ILE A 162 19.60 4.63 8.58
CA ILE A 162 18.39 4.12 7.93
C ILE A 162 18.23 4.88 6.62
N ASP A 163 18.42 4.21 5.50
CA ASP A 163 18.38 4.79 4.16
C ASP A 163 17.37 4.03 3.30
N ASN A 164 16.46 4.77 2.67
CA ASN A 164 15.46 4.22 1.75
C ASN A 164 14.81 2.93 2.31
N SER A 165 14.37 2.97 3.58
CA SER A 165 13.97 1.79 4.35
C SER A 165 12.59 1.96 4.99
N ILE A 166 11.92 0.83 5.24
CA ILE A 166 10.64 0.78 5.95
C ILE A 166 10.85 0.03 7.26
N ILE A 167 10.67 0.73 8.39
CA ILE A 167 10.76 0.16 9.73
C ILE A 167 9.34 0.09 10.30
N PHE A 168 8.84 -1.12 10.56
CA PHE A 168 7.53 -1.31 11.14
C PHE A 168 7.51 -1.00 12.64
N ASP A 169 6.30 -0.87 13.15
CA ASP A 169 5.96 -0.51 14.52
C ASP A 169 6.72 -1.35 15.56
N TYR A 170 7.01 -0.74 16.70
CA TYR A 170 7.65 -1.38 17.85
C TYR A 170 9.04 -1.98 17.56
N SER A 171 9.68 -1.59 16.49
CA SER A 171 11.02 -2.07 16.11
C SER A 171 12.10 -1.32 16.86
N ARG A 172 13.17 -2.03 17.22
CA ARG A 172 14.38 -1.43 17.77
C ARG A 172 15.54 -1.64 16.82
N ILE A 173 16.17 -0.54 16.39
CA ILE A 173 17.38 -0.55 15.58
C ILE A 173 18.56 -0.23 16.50
N GLY A 174 19.49 -1.17 16.60
CA GLY A 174 20.66 -1.07 17.51
C GLY A 174 21.64 0.03 17.10
N ALA A 175 22.50 0.43 18.05
CA ALA A 175 23.49 1.47 17.80
C ALA A 175 24.44 1.08 16.65
N GLY A 176 24.69 2.02 15.75
CA GLY A 176 25.59 1.85 14.60
C GLY A 176 25.11 0.86 13.53
N VAL A 177 23.90 0.31 13.64
CA VAL A 177 23.32 -0.58 12.60
C VAL A 177 23.06 0.22 11.33
N GLN A 178 23.39 -0.37 10.19
CA GLN A 178 23.15 0.22 8.87
C GLN A 178 22.08 -0.58 8.12
N LEU A 179 21.01 0.09 7.75
CA LEU A 179 19.91 -0.44 6.94
C LEU A 179 19.78 0.41 5.69
N VAL A 180 20.03 -0.20 4.55
CA VAL A 180 19.90 0.42 3.23
C VAL A 180 18.96 -0.45 2.39
N GLU A 181 17.86 0.15 1.93
CA GLU A 181 16.84 -0.57 1.17
C GLU A 181 16.32 -1.81 1.91
N LYS A 182 15.95 -1.63 3.19
CA LYS A 182 15.47 -2.71 4.03
C LYS A 182 14.05 -2.46 4.54
N LEU A 183 13.28 -3.56 4.62
CA LEU A 183 12.02 -3.62 5.33
C LEU A 183 12.24 -4.44 6.60
N VAL A 184 11.97 -3.82 7.75
CA VAL A 184 12.16 -4.44 9.07
C VAL A 184 10.83 -4.59 9.76
N PHE A 185 10.48 -5.83 10.12
CA PHE A 185 9.28 -6.19 10.85
C PHE A 185 9.62 -7.13 12.02
N GLY A 186 9.53 -6.63 13.25
CA GLY A 186 9.91 -7.37 14.44
C GLY A 186 11.38 -7.85 14.37
N ARG A 187 11.59 -9.15 14.23
CA ARG A 187 12.91 -9.78 14.08
C ARG A 187 13.32 -10.07 12.63
N TYR A 188 12.45 -9.75 11.68
CA TYR A 188 12.70 -10.03 10.26
C TYR A 188 13.22 -8.77 9.58
N CYS A 189 14.21 -8.96 8.72
CA CYS A 189 14.77 -7.93 7.86
C CYS A 189 14.89 -8.50 6.44
N VAL A 190 14.25 -7.86 5.47
CA VAL A 190 14.21 -8.27 4.07
C VAL A 190 14.55 -7.09 3.17
N GLY A 191 14.97 -7.37 1.95
CA GLY A 191 15.37 -6.38 0.94
C GLY A 191 16.71 -6.70 0.35
#